data_d6c43c9495db293c52837745394de7c4
#
_entry.id   d6c43c9495db293c52837745394de7c4
#
_cell.length_a   1.000
_cell.length_b   1.000
_cell.length_c   1.000
_cell.angle_alpha   90.00
_cell.angle_beta   90.00
_cell.angle_gamma   90.00
#
_symmetry.space_group_name_H-M   'P 1'
#
loop_
_entity.id
_entity.type
_entity.pdbx_description
1 polymer ?
#
loop_
_entity_poly.entity_id
_entity_poly.type
_entity_poly.pdbx_seq_one_letter_code
_entity_poly.pdbx_strand_id
1 'polypeptide(L)'
;MNAHALTPRFSRRSGQAWARFRAHRRAWASLWILAGLYALSLGAELLCNDKPLLLRSGGRTFLPAFRSYTQDALLGNGVHTRMTDYRGFLADHADRVDAVVLAPFRSGVHQTFAAADVDPYRRLALDLAPVSHAAAVQFTPNLTILHAYGDTNYFTGALAALPDLLRDAPDFQRGVAARLRNEAAPAIDLPFAGGTVSLAPFAPRPAPPASFRAILRSPDHIRPGRVRVAPARVAEALAAWRSLSKADVSNVLAAATVARGGDWVAPVPVLGASTNDPIAEVRVAYEAVSWPFRPVPGHPMGFDSSGRDVFARVVYAMRTSLTFGLALVAATLLLGAAAGAVQGYFAGWVDIAGQRFTEIWAALPFLYIMILLGNTLGRSFGLLLVCYAAFNWIGAAAYVRAEFLRLRTRAFVDAARCQGLSSARIIFRHVLPNALTPIITLLPFALVGAIGSLAVLDYLGFGLPAGSASWGELLNQAQTFRKAWWLILYPSLALFTVMLLGVFIGEGLRDALDPRPYSKLS
;
A
#
# COMPACT_ATOMS: atom_id res chain seq x y z
N MET A 1 -28.17 -5.99 63.36
CA MET A 1 -27.72 -4.75 62.65
C MET A 1 -27.51 -5.14 61.17
N ASN A 2 -28.28 -4.50 60.32
CA ASN A 2 -28.54 -4.92 58.93
C ASN A 2 -27.31 -4.91 58.01
N ALA A 3 -26.95 -6.05 57.46
CA ALA A 3 -25.90 -6.27 56.45
C ALA A 3 -26.23 -5.71 55.03
N HIS A 4 -27.35 -5.00 54.88
CA HIS A 4 -27.89 -4.56 53.58
C HIS A 4 -27.51 -3.15 53.11
N ALA A 5 -26.66 -2.40 53.86
CA ALA A 5 -26.42 -0.99 53.56
C ALA A 5 -25.17 -0.65 52.74
N LEU A 6 -24.34 -1.61 52.33
CA LEU A 6 -23.06 -1.32 51.66
C LEU A 6 -23.01 -1.52 50.14
N THR A 7 -24.05 -2.10 49.55
CA THR A 7 -24.11 -2.42 48.09
C THR A 7 -24.61 -1.27 47.18
N PRO A 8 -25.35 -0.25 47.62
CA PRO A 8 -25.99 0.70 46.69
C PRO A 8 -25.11 1.86 46.16
N ARG A 9 -23.97 2.16 46.82
CA ARG A 9 -23.18 3.34 46.42
C ARG A 9 -22.33 3.14 45.19
N PHE A 10 -21.78 1.95 44.97
CA PHE A 10 -20.94 1.68 43.80
C PHE A 10 -21.79 1.57 42.52
N SER A 11 -22.95 0.93 42.58
CA SER A 11 -23.88 0.80 41.47
C SER A 11 -24.49 2.15 41.02
N ARG A 12 -24.75 3.06 41.96
CA ARG A 12 -25.25 4.40 41.63
C ARG A 12 -24.20 5.27 40.94
N ARG A 13 -22.93 5.22 41.36
CA ARG A 13 -21.84 5.99 40.76
C ARG A 13 -21.51 5.49 39.35
N SER A 14 -21.47 4.19 39.16
CA SER A 14 -21.25 3.59 37.82
C SER A 14 -22.40 3.89 36.88
N GLY A 15 -23.65 3.86 37.34
CA GLY A 15 -24.80 4.22 36.52
C GLY A 15 -24.81 5.69 36.08
N GLN A 16 -24.40 6.61 37.00
CA GLN A 16 -24.26 8.02 36.66
C GLN A 16 -23.12 8.30 35.69
N ALA A 17 -21.97 7.66 35.87
CA ALA A 17 -20.84 7.76 34.93
C ALA A 17 -21.23 7.26 33.53
N TRP A 18 -21.93 6.13 33.46
CA TRP A 18 -22.43 5.59 32.20
C TRP A 18 -23.45 6.51 31.51
N ALA A 19 -24.37 7.10 32.27
CA ALA A 19 -25.32 8.08 31.75
C ALA A 19 -24.63 9.34 31.19
N ARG A 20 -23.59 9.84 31.90
CA ARG A 20 -22.76 10.97 31.43
C ARG A 20 -22.00 10.60 30.15
N PHE A 21 -21.39 9.41 30.10
CA PHE A 21 -20.69 8.93 28.90
C PHE A 21 -21.62 8.85 27.69
N ARG A 22 -22.85 8.32 27.86
CA ARG A 22 -23.88 8.29 26.81
C ARG A 22 -24.31 9.69 26.35
N ALA A 23 -24.32 10.67 27.26
CA ALA A 23 -24.62 12.06 26.94
C ALA A 23 -23.52 12.72 26.08
N HIS A 24 -22.28 12.21 26.14
CA HIS A 24 -21.16 12.69 25.34
C HIS A 24 -21.23 12.09 23.92
N ARG A 25 -22.01 12.75 23.03
CA ARG A 25 -22.38 12.23 21.69
C ARG A 25 -21.18 11.70 20.88
N ARG A 26 -20.06 12.43 20.86
CA ARG A 26 -18.86 12.03 20.09
C ARG A 26 -18.26 10.72 20.62
N ALA A 27 -18.05 10.60 21.91
CA ALA A 27 -17.49 9.39 22.52
C ALA A 27 -18.41 8.19 22.35
N TRP A 28 -19.73 8.40 22.54
CA TRP A 28 -20.72 7.35 22.35
C TRP A 28 -20.77 6.85 20.91
N ALA A 29 -20.81 7.75 19.93
CA ALA A 29 -20.75 7.39 18.52
C ALA A 29 -19.43 6.67 18.17
N SER A 30 -18.29 7.18 18.66
CA SER A 30 -16.98 6.57 18.43
C SER A 30 -16.88 5.15 19.00
N LEU A 31 -17.48 4.89 20.15
CA LEU A 31 -17.53 3.55 20.74
C LEU A 31 -18.28 2.57 19.82
N TRP A 32 -19.47 2.97 19.34
CA TRP A 32 -20.26 2.10 18.46
C TRP A 32 -19.64 1.93 17.09
N ILE A 33 -19.03 2.97 16.53
CA ILE A 33 -18.30 2.88 15.25
C ILE A 33 -17.11 1.92 15.40
N LEU A 34 -16.30 2.09 16.46
CA LEU A 34 -15.15 1.21 16.69
C LEU A 34 -15.57 -0.23 16.97
N ALA A 35 -16.61 -0.43 17.76
CA ALA A 35 -17.18 -1.76 18.04
C ALA A 35 -17.74 -2.40 16.76
N GLY A 36 -18.44 -1.63 15.92
CA GLY A 36 -18.94 -2.08 14.62
C GLY A 36 -17.82 -2.46 13.65
N LEU A 37 -16.78 -1.62 13.54
CA LEU A 37 -15.61 -1.89 12.73
C LEU A 37 -14.87 -3.15 13.22
N TYR A 38 -14.75 -3.33 14.54
CA TYR A 38 -14.13 -4.53 15.09
C TYR A 38 -14.97 -5.78 14.84
N ALA A 39 -16.29 -5.71 15.07
CA ALA A 39 -17.20 -6.82 14.77
C ALA A 39 -17.15 -7.20 13.27
N LEU A 40 -17.13 -6.20 12.38
CA LEU A 40 -16.95 -6.42 10.95
C LEU A 40 -15.62 -7.11 10.63
N SER A 41 -14.53 -6.69 11.29
CA SER A 41 -13.22 -7.29 11.09
C SER A 41 -13.10 -8.71 11.67
N LEU A 42 -13.85 -9.03 12.73
CA LEU A 42 -13.96 -10.40 13.23
C LEU A 42 -14.66 -11.32 12.23
N GLY A 43 -15.62 -10.77 11.47
CA GLY A 43 -16.27 -11.46 10.37
C GLY A 43 -15.62 -11.19 9.01
N ALA A 44 -14.31 -10.88 8.96
CA ALA A 44 -13.61 -10.55 7.72
C ALA A 44 -13.72 -11.65 6.65
N GLU A 45 -13.81 -12.92 7.06
CA GLU A 45 -14.04 -14.05 6.16
C GLU A 45 -15.37 -13.99 5.41
N LEU A 46 -16.38 -13.33 5.99
CA LEU A 46 -17.67 -13.12 5.33
C LEU A 46 -17.63 -11.98 4.32
N LEU A 47 -16.75 -11.02 4.54
CA LEU A 47 -16.62 -9.82 3.71
C LEU A 47 -15.61 -10.01 2.58
N CYS A 48 -14.43 -10.56 2.90
CA CYS A 48 -13.28 -10.71 2.01
C CYS A 48 -12.78 -12.14 2.07
N ASN A 49 -13.08 -12.95 1.05
CA ASN A 49 -12.65 -14.33 0.99
C ASN A 49 -12.52 -14.79 -0.46
N ASP A 50 -11.48 -15.57 -0.74
CA ASP A 50 -11.27 -16.28 -2.01
C ASP A 50 -12.09 -17.57 -2.10
N LYS A 51 -12.54 -18.08 -0.94
CA LYS A 51 -13.35 -19.31 -0.86
C LYS A 51 -14.83 -18.96 -0.79
N PRO A 52 -15.72 -19.78 -1.37
CA PRO A 52 -17.15 -19.64 -1.20
C PRO A 52 -17.57 -19.67 0.28
N LEU A 53 -18.50 -18.80 0.66
CA LEU A 53 -19.11 -18.85 1.99
C LEU A 53 -19.96 -20.09 2.16
N LEU A 54 -20.69 -20.44 1.10
CA LEU A 54 -21.51 -21.65 1.02
C LEU A 54 -21.37 -22.23 -0.39
N LEU A 55 -21.16 -23.54 -0.46
CA LEU A 55 -21.12 -24.31 -1.69
C LEU A 55 -22.05 -25.51 -1.52
N ARG A 56 -22.99 -25.68 -2.42
CA ARG A 56 -23.83 -26.86 -2.49
C ARG A 56 -23.47 -27.65 -3.74
N SER A 57 -23.06 -28.90 -3.55
CA SER A 57 -22.68 -29.80 -4.65
C SER A 57 -23.16 -31.22 -4.32
N GLY A 58 -23.83 -31.86 -5.29
CA GLY A 58 -24.35 -33.22 -5.15
C GLY A 58 -25.31 -33.39 -3.95
N GLY A 59 -26.16 -32.40 -3.67
CA GLY A 59 -27.11 -32.38 -2.57
C GLY A 59 -26.49 -32.14 -1.19
N ARG A 60 -25.17 -32.01 -1.07
CA ARG A 60 -24.46 -31.71 0.20
C ARG A 60 -24.09 -30.24 0.27
N THR A 61 -24.15 -29.69 1.49
CA THR A 61 -23.78 -28.30 1.74
C THR A 61 -22.42 -28.25 2.42
N PHE A 62 -21.53 -27.44 1.89
CA PHE A 62 -20.17 -27.18 2.37
C PHE A 62 -20.02 -25.71 2.77
N LEU A 63 -19.16 -25.44 3.75
CA LEU A 63 -18.82 -24.10 4.23
C LEU A 63 -17.31 -23.83 4.05
N PRO A 64 -16.82 -23.60 2.82
CA PRO A 64 -15.41 -23.52 2.53
C PRO A 64 -14.69 -22.35 3.22
N ALA A 65 -15.39 -21.26 3.51
CA ALA A 65 -14.84 -20.12 4.23
C ALA A 65 -14.34 -20.45 5.63
N PHE A 66 -14.99 -21.44 6.29
CA PHE A 66 -14.69 -21.81 7.67
C PHE A 66 -13.94 -23.14 7.80
N ARG A 67 -14.06 -24.01 6.80
CA ARG A 67 -13.40 -25.32 6.81
C ARG A 67 -12.83 -25.62 5.42
N SER A 68 -11.58 -26.04 5.39
CA SER A 68 -10.94 -26.46 4.14
C SER A 68 -11.42 -27.88 3.76
N TYR A 69 -11.80 -28.04 2.50
CA TYR A 69 -12.21 -29.32 1.91
C TYR A 69 -11.25 -29.70 0.79
N THR A 70 -11.04 -31.00 0.61
CA THR A 70 -10.35 -31.53 -0.57
C THR A 70 -11.30 -31.57 -1.76
N GLN A 71 -10.77 -31.54 -2.97
CA GLN A 71 -11.59 -31.61 -4.18
C GLN A 71 -12.47 -32.86 -4.23
N ASP A 72 -11.94 -33.98 -3.73
CA ASP A 72 -12.67 -35.25 -3.65
C ASP A 72 -13.82 -35.24 -2.68
N ALA A 73 -13.70 -34.55 -1.55
CA ALA A 73 -14.79 -34.36 -0.61
C ALA A 73 -15.97 -33.62 -1.25
N LEU A 74 -15.69 -32.68 -2.18
CA LEU A 74 -16.70 -31.91 -2.93
C LEU A 74 -17.33 -32.73 -4.06
N LEU A 75 -16.55 -33.62 -4.70
CA LEU A 75 -17.01 -34.46 -5.82
C LEU A 75 -17.55 -35.82 -5.39
N GLY A 76 -17.31 -36.23 -4.15
CA GLY A 76 -17.73 -37.54 -3.63
C GLY A 76 -16.84 -38.71 -4.08
N ASN A 77 -15.68 -38.45 -4.65
CA ASN A 77 -14.75 -39.43 -5.23
C ASN A 77 -13.53 -39.59 -4.31
N GLY A 78 -13.52 -40.46 -3.35
CA GLY A 78 -12.60 -40.53 -2.22
C GLY A 78 -11.13 -40.91 -2.46
N VAL A 79 -10.39 -40.33 -3.44
CA VAL A 79 -9.02 -40.80 -3.76
C VAL A 79 -7.92 -39.71 -3.75
N HIS A 80 -8.19 -38.43 -3.73
CA HIS A 80 -7.15 -37.40 -3.83
C HIS A 80 -7.07 -36.45 -2.64
N THR A 81 -5.86 -36.16 -2.18
CA THR A 81 -5.55 -35.33 -0.99
C THR A 81 -5.29 -33.86 -1.32
N ARG A 82 -5.52 -33.41 -2.55
CA ARG A 82 -5.24 -32.03 -2.94
C ARG A 82 -6.30 -31.07 -2.39
N MET A 83 -5.85 -30.00 -1.74
CA MET A 83 -6.73 -28.90 -1.33
C MET A 83 -7.37 -28.26 -2.54
N THR A 84 -8.66 -27.91 -2.43
CA THR A 84 -9.42 -27.37 -3.53
C THR A 84 -8.99 -25.93 -3.84
N ASP A 85 -8.61 -25.69 -5.09
CA ASP A 85 -8.66 -24.35 -5.69
C ASP A 85 -10.12 -24.07 -6.10
N TYR A 86 -10.82 -23.29 -5.30
CA TYR A 86 -12.25 -23.04 -5.52
C TYR A 86 -12.53 -22.25 -6.79
N ARG A 87 -11.58 -21.42 -7.27
CA ARG A 87 -11.75 -20.66 -8.52
C ARG A 87 -11.72 -21.61 -9.72
N GLY A 88 -10.69 -22.45 -9.80
CA GLY A 88 -10.60 -23.48 -10.84
C GLY A 88 -11.75 -24.49 -10.72
N PHE A 89 -12.08 -24.95 -9.52
CA PHE A 89 -13.18 -25.89 -9.28
C PHE A 89 -14.54 -25.38 -9.80
N LEU A 90 -14.88 -24.11 -9.53
CA LEU A 90 -16.12 -23.51 -10.00
C LEU A 90 -16.15 -23.30 -11.52
N ALA A 91 -14.99 -23.12 -12.15
CA ALA A 91 -14.89 -23.01 -13.62
C ALA A 91 -15.02 -24.39 -14.28
N ASP A 92 -14.36 -25.42 -13.72
CA ASP A 92 -14.26 -26.74 -14.33
C ASP A 92 -15.50 -27.63 -14.04
N HIS A 93 -16.23 -27.37 -12.95
CA HIS A 93 -17.33 -28.22 -12.47
C HIS A 93 -18.63 -27.41 -12.22
N ALA A 94 -18.88 -26.41 -13.06
CA ALA A 94 -20.09 -25.59 -12.97
C ALA A 94 -21.39 -26.41 -13.05
N ASP A 95 -21.36 -27.53 -13.78
CA ASP A 95 -22.45 -28.49 -13.96
C ASP A 95 -22.83 -29.28 -12.70
N ARG A 96 -21.92 -29.40 -11.72
CA ARG A 96 -22.10 -30.14 -10.47
C ARG A 96 -22.40 -29.26 -9.27
N VAL A 97 -22.39 -27.94 -9.45
CA VAL A 97 -22.64 -26.96 -8.39
C VAL A 97 -24.11 -26.55 -8.42
N ASP A 98 -24.86 -26.96 -7.39
CA ASP A 98 -26.28 -26.62 -7.26
C ASP A 98 -26.49 -25.16 -6.84
N ALA A 99 -25.64 -24.64 -5.93
CA ALA A 99 -25.67 -23.27 -5.46
C ALA A 99 -24.33 -22.85 -4.88
N VAL A 100 -23.96 -21.58 -5.08
CA VAL A 100 -22.76 -20.97 -4.50
C VAL A 100 -23.05 -19.58 -3.97
N VAL A 101 -22.59 -19.30 -2.75
CA VAL A 101 -22.61 -17.96 -2.16
C VAL A 101 -21.18 -17.52 -1.96
N LEU A 102 -20.80 -16.45 -2.63
CA LEU A 102 -19.45 -15.87 -2.58
C LEU A 102 -19.44 -14.66 -1.65
N ALA A 103 -18.26 -14.36 -1.09
CA ALA A 103 -18.06 -13.10 -0.37
C ALA A 103 -18.23 -11.89 -1.32
N PRO A 104 -18.69 -10.73 -0.79
CA PRO A 104 -18.81 -9.49 -1.58
C PRO A 104 -17.50 -9.11 -2.26
N PHE A 105 -16.36 -9.26 -1.56
CA PHE A 105 -15.01 -9.11 -2.10
C PHE A 105 -14.36 -10.48 -2.23
N ARG A 106 -14.14 -10.89 -3.48
CA ARG A 106 -13.60 -12.22 -3.80
C ARG A 106 -12.08 -12.28 -3.70
N SER A 107 -11.54 -11.72 -2.63
CA SER A 107 -10.09 -11.60 -2.39
C SER A 107 -9.78 -12.06 -0.98
N GLY A 108 -9.02 -13.14 -0.85
CA GLY A 108 -8.52 -13.64 0.43
C GLY A 108 -7.30 -12.85 0.90
N VAL A 109 -7.06 -12.82 2.22
CA VAL A 109 -5.94 -12.08 2.82
C VAL A 109 -4.56 -12.60 2.40
N HIS A 110 -4.45 -13.88 2.08
CA HIS A 110 -3.20 -14.54 1.64
C HIS A 110 -3.20 -14.86 0.14
N GLN A 111 -4.31 -14.59 -0.54
CA GLN A 111 -4.42 -14.85 -1.96
C GLN A 111 -3.50 -13.91 -2.73
N THR A 112 -2.63 -14.50 -3.55
CA THR A 112 -1.80 -13.79 -4.52
C THR A 112 -2.44 -13.87 -5.90
N PHE A 113 -2.47 -12.76 -6.60
CA PHE A 113 -2.99 -12.68 -7.96
C PHE A 113 -1.84 -12.80 -8.94
N ALA A 114 -2.03 -13.59 -10.01
CA ALA A 114 -1.11 -13.56 -11.13
C ALA A 114 -1.34 -12.29 -11.96
N ALA A 115 -0.33 -11.83 -12.68
CA ALA A 115 -0.46 -10.68 -13.57
C ALA A 115 -1.60 -10.85 -14.61
N ALA A 116 -1.84 -12.09 -15.03
CA ALA A 116 -2.92 -12.44 -15.97
C ALA A 116 -4.33 -12.35 -15.36
N ASP A 117 -4.46 -12.48 -14.04
CA ASP A 117 -5.76 -12.38 -13.33
C ASP A 117 -6.22 -10.93 -13.15
N VAL A 118 -5.27 -9.99 -13.22
CA VAL A 118 -5.54 -8.57 -13.13
C VAL A 118 -5.70 -8.05 -14.54
N ASP A 119 -6.85 -7.46 -14.86
CA ASP A 119 -7.09 -6.92 -16.21
C ASP A 119 -6.04 -5.83 -16.53
N PRO A 120 -4.94 -6.16 -17.21
CA PRO A 120 -3.87 -5.23 -17.53
C PRO A 120 -4.29 -4.26 -18.64
N TYR A 121 -5.40 -4.57 -19.35
CA TYR A 121 -5.82 -3.93 -20.59
C TYR A 121 -6.63 -2.66 -20.40
N ARG A 122 -6.80 -2.20 -19.16
CA ARG A 122 -7.54 -0.96 -18.88
C ARG A 122 -6.80 0.30 -19.29
N ARG A 123 -5.49 0.22 -19.52
CA ARG A 123 -4.69 1.32 -20.06
C ARG A 123 -3.72 0.82 -21.09
N LEU A 124 -3.89 1.31 -22.30
CA LEU A 124 -2.93 1.16 -23.38
C LEU A 124 -1.94 2.32 -23.33
N ALA A 125 -0.67 2.04 -23.59
CA ALA A 125 0.29 3.05 -23.94
C ALA A 125 0.36 3.11 -25.48
N LEU A 126 0.03 4.26 -26.05
CA LEU A 126 0.22 4.58 -27.45
C LEU A 126 1.43 5.49 -27.56
N ASP A 127 2.39 5.12 -28.38
CA ASP A 127 3.60 5.90 -28.62
C ASP A 127 3.66 6.24 -30.10
N LEU A 128 3.59 7.52 -30.42
CA LEU A 128 3.70 8.05 -31.77
C LEU A 128 5.11 8.55 -31.97
N ALA A 129 5.88 7.87 -32.81
CA ALA A 129 7.22 8.25 -33.17
C ALA A 129 7.24 8.71 -34.65
N PRO A 130 7.76 9.91 -34.95
CA PRO A 130 7.94 10.30 -36.34
C PRO A 130 8.96 9.38 -37.01
N VAL A 131 8.69 8.99 -38.23
CA VAL A 131 9.66 8.31 -39.09
C VAL A 131 10.44 9.40 -39.78
N SER A 132 11.69 9.60 -39.42
CA SER A 132 12.57 10.53 -40.09
C SER A 132 13.49 9.76 -41.02
N HIS A 133 13.34 10.02 -42.31
CA HIS A 133 14.29 9.52 -43.30
C HIS A 133 15.56 10.36 -43.26
N ALA A 134 16.69 9.68 -43.25
CA ALA A 134 17.99 10.35 -43.28
C ALA A 134 18.92 9.66 -44.27
N ALA A 135 19.54 10.42 -45.12
CA ALA A 135 20.62 9.97 -45.99
C ALA A 135 21.87 10.81 -45.72
N ALA A 136 23.00 10.14 -45.74
CA ALA A 136 24.29 10.79 -45.64
C ALA A 136 25.03 10.65 -46.96
N VAL A 137 25.53 11.74 -47.51
CA VAL A 137 26.24 11.80 -48.76
C VAL A 137 27.63 12.36 -48.53
N GLN A 138 28.62 11.65 -49.07
CA GLN A 138 30.00 12.12 -49.10
C GLN A 138 30.34 12.60 -50.49
N PHE A 139 30.89 13.80 -50.60
CA PHE A 139 31.25 14.41 -51.87
C PHE A 139 32.59 15.14 -51.80
N THR A 140 33.24 15.33 -52.97
CA THR A 140 34.47 16.10 -53.12
C THR A 140 34.20 17.59 -53.10
N PRO A 141 35.24 18.47 -52.95
CA PRO A 141 35.09 19.91 -53.14
C PRO A 141 34.50 20.31 -54.50
N ASN A 142 34.68 19.49 -55.52
CA ASN A 142 34.11 19.67 -56.87
C ASN A 142 32.68 19.14 -57.02
N LEU A 143 32.00 18.85 -55.91
CA LEU A 143 30.61 18.35 -55.84
C LEU A 143 30.39 16.97 -56.48
N THR A 144 31.44 16.18 -56.69
CA THR A 144 31.30 14.79 -57.09
C THR A 144 30.94 13.93 -55.93
N ILE A 145 29.77 13.24 -55.98
CA ILE A 145 29.32 12.29 -54.93
C ILE A 145 30.21 11.05 -54.95
N LEU A 146 30.85 10.75 -53.83
CA LEU A 146 31.69 9.60 -53.65
C LEU A 146 30.88 8.40 -53.14
N HIS A 147 30.08 8.62 -52.09
CA HIS A 147 29.28 7.61 -51.45
C HIS A 147 27.98 8.21 -50.94
N ALA A 148 26.90 7.41 -50.95
CA ALA A 148 25.64 7.74 -50.31
C ALA A 148 25.19 6.56 -49.44
N TYR A 149 24.72 6.86 -48.20
CA TYR A 149 24.33 5.89 -47.19
C TYR A 149 22.97 6.26 -46.57
N GLY A 150 22.25 5.27 -46.07
CA GLY A 150 20.94 5.45 -45.42
C GLY A 150 19.80 5.35 -46.45
N ASP A 151 18.73 6.12 -46.23
CA ASP A 151 17.49 6.04 -47.03
C ASP A 151 17.63 6.73 -48.40
N THR A 152 18.65 6.31 -49.19
CA THR A 152 18.99 6.91 -50.49
C THR A 152 17.85 6.83 -51.48
N ASN A 153 17.02 5.79 -51.44
CA ASN A 153 15.86 5.62 -52.31
C ASN A 153 14.79 6.71 -52.07
N TYR A 154 14.60 7.12 -50.79
CA TYR A 154 13.69 8.21 -50.45
C TYR A 154 14.16 9.55 -51.03
N PHE A 155 15.46 9.77 -51.02
CA PHE A 155 16.08 11.01 -51.45
C PHE A 155 16.61 10.99 -52.90
N THR A 156 16.17 10.06 -53.73
CA THR A 156 16.75 9.91 -55.10
C THR A 156 16.71 11.20 -55.89
N GLY A 157 15.57 11.90 -55.97
CA GLY A 157 15.45 13.20 -56.65
C GLY A 157 16.26 14.30 -55.99
N ALA A 158 16.29 14.29 -54.66
CA ALA A 158 17.04 15.24 -53.85
C ALA A 158 18.55 15.05 -54.00
N LEU A 159 19.02 13.83 -54.08
CA LEU A 159 20.43 13.52 -54.28
C LEU A 159 20.90 13.94 -55.69
N ALA A 160 20.06 13.81 -56.69
CA ALA A 160 20.35 14.25 -58.04
C ALA A 160 20.48 15.79 -58.16
N ALA A 161 19.63 16.50 -57.44
CA ALA A 161 19.63 17.99 -57.42
C ALA A 161 20.66 18.60 -56.45
N LEU A 162 21.23 17.82 -55.54
CA LEU A 162 22.13 18.28 -54.49
C LEU A 162 23.39 19.02 -55.01
N PRO A 163 24.10 18.52 -56.08
CA PRO A 163 25.26 19.19 -56.58
C PRO A 163 24.97 20.60 -57.13
N ASP A 164 23.84 20.81 -57.80
CA ASP A 164 23.43 22.08 -58.34
C ASP A 164 23.02 23.06 -57.21
N LEU A 165 22.24 22.59 -56.27
CA LEU A 165 21.88 23.37 -55.06
C LEU A 165 23.11 23.86 -54.31
N LEU A 166 24.08 22.99 -54.09
CA LEU A 166 25.31 23.33 -53.35
C LEU A 166 26.21 24.29 -54.16
N ARG A 167 26.19 24.18 -55.49
CA ARG A 167 26.94 25.10 -56.36
C ARG A 167 26.45 26.53 -56.26
N ASP A 168 25.14 26.72 -56.14
CA ASP A 168 24.50 28.02 -56.09
C ASP A 168 24.40 28.59 -54.64
N ALA A 169 24.77 27.83 -53.62
CA ALA A 169 24.69 28.22 -52.24
C ALA A 169 25.95 29.02 -51.78
N PRO A 170 25.87 30.33 -51.57
CA PRO A 170 27.05 31.16 -51.20
C PRO A 170 27.63 30.78 -49.81
N ASP A 171 26.79 30.30 -48.90
CA ASP A 171 27.22 29.84 -47.60
C ASP A 171 28.00 28.53 -47.66
N PHE A 172 27.61 27.64 -48.54
CA PHE A 172 28.35 26.41 -48.81
C PHE A 172 29.73 26.71 -49.41
N GLN A 173 29.81 27.57 -50.42
CA GLN A 173 31.08 27.96 -51.02
C GLN A 173 32.02 28.61 -50.02
N ARG A 174 31.50 29.49 -49.16
CA ARG A 174 32.29 30.10 -48.06
C ARG A 174 32.75 29.05 -47.03
N GLY A 175 31.89 28.14 -46.66
CA GLY A 175 32.21 27.02 -45.75
C GLY A 175 33.28 26.09 -46.32
N VAL A 176 33.19 25.71 -47.61
CA VAL A 176 34.21 24.90 -48.32
C VAL A 176 35.54 25.66 -48.35
N ALA A 177 35.54 26.94 -48.75
CA ALA A 177 36.76 27.75 -48.80
C ALA A 177 37.44 27.90 -47.41
N ALA A 178 36.65 28.09 -46.33
CA ALA A 178 37.17 28.14 -44.97
C ALA A 178 37.80 26.79 -44.54
N ARG A 179 37.16 25.68 -44.88
CA ARG A 179 37.68 24.35 -44.59
C ARG A 179 38.93 23.98 -45.35
N LEU A 180 39.01 24.35 -46.61
CA LEU A 180 40.22 24.17 -47.40
C LEU A 180 41.41 24.96 -46.85
N ARG A 181 41.15 26.05 -46.13
CA ARG A 181 42.16 26.81 -45.37
C ARG A 181 42.42 26.27 -43.98
N ASN A 182 41.84 25.13 -43.65
CA ASN A 182 41.94 24.50 -42.33
C ASN A 182 41.33 25.31 -41.16
N GLU A 183 40.38 26.18 -41.44
CA GLU A 183 39.68 26.95 -40.43
C GLU A 183 38.60 26.13 -39.76
N ALA A 184 38.35 26.39 -38.48
CA ALA A 184 37.27 25.74 -37.71
C ALA A 184 35.93 26.39 -38.04
N ALA A 185 35.27 25.99 -39.14
CA ALA A 185 33.93 26.46 -39.47
C ALA A 185 32.85 25.50 -38.86
N PRO A 186 31.72 26.05 -38.35
CA PRO A 186 30.60 25.22 -37.85
C PRO A 186 29.93 24.45 -39.01
N ALA A 187 29.10 23.47 -38.68
CA ALA A 187 28.20 22.86 -39.65
C ALA A 187 27.22 23.89 -40.17
N ILE A 188 26.91 23.85 -41.47
CA ILE A 188 26.00 24.78 -42.12
C ILE A 188 24.74 24.01 -42.50
N ASP A 189 23.60 24.51 -42.04
CA ASP A 189 22.29 23.96 -42.38
C ASP A 189 21.66 24.76 -43.51
N LEU A 190 21.40 24.11 -44.65
CA LEU A 190 20.77 24.69 -45.80
C LEU A 190 19.34 24.18 -45.96
N PRO A 191 18.35 25.04 -46.21
CA PRO A 191 17.00 24.61 -46.53
C PRO A 191 17.00 23.84 -47.84
N PHE A 192 16.26 22.74 -47.87
CA PHE A 192 16.15 21.87 -49.06
C PHE A 192 14.69 21.51 -49.30
N ALA A 193 14.30 21.20 -50.53
CA ALA A 193 12.92 20.84 -50.88
C ALA A 193 12.42 19.67 -50.04
N GLY A 194 11.69 19.96 -48.93
CA GLY A 194 11.16 19.00 -48.01
C GLY A 194 12.04 18.70 -46.77
N GLY A 195 13.12 19.46 -46.51
CA GLY A 195 13.97 19.22 -45.34
C GLY A 195 15.14 20.17 -45.18
N THR A 196 16.15 19.75 -44.43
CA THR A 196 17.43 20.48 -44.23
C THR A 196 18.61 19.61 -44.60
N VAL A 197 19.60 20.21 -45.22
CA VAL A 197 20.90 19.60 -45.50
C VAL A 197 21.93 20.21 -44.55
N SER A 198 22.47 19.38 -43.67
CA SER A 198 23.56 19.76 -42.78
C SER A 198 24.90 19.40 -43.41
N LEU A 199 25.76 20.38 -43.59
CA LEU A 199 27.10 20.21 -44.19
C LEU A 199 28.16 20.15 -43.10
N ALA A 200 28.89 19.04 -43.01
CA ALA A 200 29.98 18.84 -42.08
C ALA A 200 31.24 18.32 -42.79
N PRO A 201 32.46 18.68 -42.31
CA PRO A 201 33.70 18.11 -42.83
C PRO A 201 33.80 16.61 -42.49
N PHE A 202 34.36 15.83 -43.39
CA PHE A 202 34.48 14.37 -43.19
C PHE A 202 35.94 13.90 -42.91
N ALA A 203 36.91 14.79 -42.83
CA ALA A 203 38.27 14.39 -42.54
C ALA A 203 38.68 14.70 -41.08
N PRO A 204 39.46 13.85 -40.42
CA PRO A 204 40.03 14.15 -39.12
C PRO A 204 41.06 15.29 -39.26
N ARG A 205 41.10 16.19 -38.27
CA ARG A 205 42.09 17.28 -38.17
C ARG A 205 43.51 16.72 -38.00
N PRO A 206 44.58 17.39 -38.48
CA PRO A 206 44.66 18.82 -38.86
C PRO A 206 44.70 19.09 -40.37
N ALA A 207 44.62 18.10 -41.26
CA ALA A 207 44.71 18.31 -42.70
C ALA A 207 43.41 18.89 -43.30
N PRO A 208 43.46 19.69 -44.39
CA PRO A 208 42.27 20.09 -45.10
C PRO A 208 41.45 18.87 -45.56
N PRO A 209 40.12 18.91 -45.41
CA PRO A 209 39.29 17.74 -45.75
C PRO A 209 39.31 17.48 -47.28
N ALA A 210 39.62 16.25 -47.66
CA ALA A 210 39.50 15.80 -49.07
C ALA A 210 38.04 15.59 -49.50
N SER A 211 37.12 15.55 -48.58
CA SER A 211 35.70 15.36 -48.82
C SER A 211 34.83 16.00 -47.72
N PHE A 212 33.57 16.24 -48.08
CA PHE A 212 32.54 16.79 -47.22
C PHE A 212 31.42 15.77 -47.04
N ARG A 213 30.66 15.92 -45.96
CA ARG A 213 29.47 15.10 -45.67
C ARG A 213 28.26 16.02 -45.63
N ALA A 214 27.23 15.69 -46.41
CA ALA A 214 25.89 16.23 -46.25
C ALA A 214 24.98 15.19 -45.61
N ILE A 215 24.15 15.61 -44.69
CA ILE A 215 23.10 14.79 -44.09
C ILE A 215 21.76 15.41 -44.52
N LEU A 216 21.02 14.68 -45.34
CA LEU A 216 19.66 15.00 -45.71
C LEU A 216 18.71 14.44 -44.67
N ARG A 217 17.76 15.24 -44.22
CA ARG A 217 16.73 14.81 -43.30
C ARG A 217 15.36 15.23 -43.80
N SER A 218 14.39 14.35 -43.74
CA SER A 218 12.99 14.73 -43.95
C SER A 218 12.49 15.56 -42.77
N PRO A 219 11.58 16.52 -43.01
CA PRO A 219 10.98 17.27 -41.94
C PRO A 219 10.11 16.36 -41.08
N ASP A 220 10.17 16.54 -39.76
CA ASP A 220 9.29 15.88 -38.82
C ASP A 220 7.89 16.49 -38.93
N HIS A 221 6.99 15.84 -39.65
CA HIS A 221 5.60 16.29 -39.82
C HIS A 221 4.70 16.01 -38.62
N ILE A 222 5.13 15.15 -37.70
CA ILE A 222 4.34 14.65 -36.58
C ILE A 222 5.13 14.88 -35.30
N ARG A 223 4.47 15.49 -34.28
CA ARG A 223 5.08 15.62 -32.97
C ARG A 223 5.07 14.29 -32.26
N PRO A 224 6.21 13.82 -31.72
CA PRO A 224 6.26 12.62 -30.92
C PRO A 224 5.35 12.77 -29.69
N GLY A 225 4.66 11.72 -29.31
CA GLY A 225 3.77 11.75 -28.17
C GLY A 225 3.54 10.37 -27.59
N ARG A 226 3.37 10.33 -26.28
CA ARG A 226 2.98 9.11 -25.56
C ARG A 226 1.72 9.38 -24.77
N VAL A 227 0.68 8.60 -25.03
CA VAL A 227 -0.60 8.74 -24.35
C VAL A 227 -1.00 7.40 -23.74
N ARG A 228 -1.48 7.44 -22.50
CA ARG A 228 -2.09 6.28 -21.83
C ARG A 228 -3.60 6.43 -21.87
N VAL A 229 -4.28 5.47 -22.48
CA VAL A 229 -5.74 5.51 -22.66
C VAL A 229 -6.39 4.19 -22.25
N ALA A 230 -7.65 4.25 -21.86
CA ALA A 230 -8.45 3.05 -21.69
C ALA A 230 -8.72 2.39 -23.06
N PRO A 231 -8.77 1.05 -23.17
CA PRO A 231 -9.02 0.36 -24.44
C PRO A 231 -10.25 0.87 -25.18
N ALA A 232 -11.33 1.18 -24.46
CA ALA A 232 -12.56 1.73 -25.04
C ALA A 232 -12.41 3.14 -25.66
N ARG A 233 -11.33 3.88 -25.35
CA ARG A 233 -11.07 5.24 -25.84
C ARG A 233 -9.90 5.32 -26.81
N VAL A 234 -9.37 4.17 -27.26
CA VAL A 234 -8.22 4.14 -28.17
C VAL A 234 -8.56 4.84 -29.49
N ALA A 235 -9.75 4.57 -30.04
CA ALA A 235 -10.20 5.21 -31.27
C ALA A 235 -10.28 6.73 -31.16
N GLU A 236 -10.81 7.27 -30.04
CA GLU A 236 -10.85 8.70 -29.77
C GLU A 236 -9.45 9.32 -29.64
N ALA A 237 -8.57 8.64 -28.93
CA ALA A 237 -7.20 9.11 -28.71
C ALA A 237 -6.40 9.12 -30.01
N LEU A 238 -6.57 8.11 -30.86
CA LEU A 238 -5.92 8.04 -32.18
C LEU A 238 -6.51 9.07 -33.15
N ALA A 239 -7.82 9.29 -33.13
CA ALA A 239 -8.47 10.31 -33.96
C ALA A 239 -8.06 11.74 -33.56
N ALA A 240 -7.71 11.97 -32.30
CA ALA A 240 -7.18 13.25 -31.83
C ALA A 240 -5.78 13.56 -32.39
N TRP A 241 -5.03 12.57 -32.85
CA TRP A 241 -3.80 12.77 -33.60
C TRP A 241 -4.14 13.09 -35.06
N ARG A 242 -4.15 14.37 -35.37
CA ARG A 242 -4.63 14.93 -36.66
C ARG A 242 -4.00 14.32 -37.92
N SER A 243 -2.92 13.59 -37.77
CA SER A 243 -2.14 12.97 -38.85
C SER A 243 -2.52 11.53 -39.16
N LEU A 244 -3.40 10.88 -38.35
CA LEU A 244 -3.80 9.50 -38.57
C LEU A 244 -5.02 9.41 -39.50
N SER A 245 -4.96 8.56 -40.53
CA SER A 245 -6.10 8.23 -41.34
C SER A 245 -7.05 7.25 -40.62
N LYS A 246 -8.29 7.12 -41.11
CA LYS A 246 -9.22 6.13 -40.58
C LYS A 246 -8.72 4.68 -40.74
N ALA A 247 -7.97 4.39 -41.81
CA ALA A 247 -7.37 3.08 -42.05
C ALA A 247 -6.27 2.78 -41.01
N ASP A 248 -5.44 3.77 -40.67
CA ASP A 248 -4.38 3.62 -39.69
C ASP A 248 -4.94 3.42 -38.28
N VAL A 249 -6.01 4.13 -37.93
CA VAL A 249 -6.74 3.90 -36.66
C VAL A 249 -7.24 2.45 -36.61
N SER A 250 -7.82 1.92 -37.69
CA SER A 250 -8.29 0.54 -37.74
C SER A 250 -7.14 -0.47 -37.57
N ASN A 251 -6.00 -0.23 -38.22
CA ASN A 251 -4.81 -1.09 -38.14
C ASN A 251 -4.22 -1.10 -36.72
N VAL A 252 -4.12 0.09 -36.09
CA VAL A 252 -3.64 0.21 -34.70
C VAL A 252 -4.59 -0.50 -33.73
N LEU A 253 -5.90 -0.37 -33.91
CA LEU A 253 -6.89 -1.07 -33.10
C LEU A 253 -6.78 -2.59 -33.26
N ALA A 254 -6.61 -3.09 -34.49
CA ALA A 254 -6.41 -4.51 -34.76
C ALA A 254 -5.13 -5.02 -34.07
N ALA A 255 -4.03 -4.29 -34.18
CA ALA A 255 -2.78 -4.61 -33.50
C ALA A 255 -2.95 -4.59 -31.97
N ALA A 256 -3.69 -3.62 -31.43
CA ALA A 256 -3.97 -3.51 -30.00
C ALA A 256 -4.76 -4.70 -29.44
N THR A 257 -5.64 -5.34 -30.24
CA THR A 257 -6.40 -6.52 -29.81
C THR A 257 -5.53 -7.78 -29.71
N VAL A 258 -4.45 -7.85 -30.46
CA VAL A 258 -3.52 -8.99 -30.49
C VAL A 258 -2.46 -8.86 -29.38
N ALA A 259 -2.09 -7.66 -29.00
CA ALA A 259 -1.06 -7.40 -28.00
C ALA A 259 -1.52 -7.82 -26.59
N ARG A 260 -0.93 -8.85 -26.05
CA ARG A 260 -1.15 -9.34 -24.68
C ARG A 260 0.19 -9.40 -23.94
N GLY A 261 0.18 -9.03 -22.68
CA GLY A 261 1.35 -9.22 -21.81
C GLY A 261 2.24 -8.00 -21.60
N GLY A 262 1.85 -6.81 -22.05
CA GLY A 262 2.58 -5.57 -21.78
C GLY A 262 3.73 -5.26 -22.72
N ASP A 263 4.03 -6.15 -23.65
CA ASP A 263 5.06 -5.93 -24.66
C ASP A 263 4.57 -5.01 -25.77
N TRP A 264 5.51 -4.23 -26.34
CA TRP A 264 5.22 -3.41 -27.49
C TRP A 264 4.95 -4.29 -28.70
N VAL A 265 3.81 -4.06 -29.35
CA VAL A 265 3.51 -4.65 -30.65
C VAL A 265 4.49 -4.08 -31.68
N ALA A 266 4.75 -4.82 -32.74
CA ALA A 266 5.49 -4.31 -33.87
C ALA A 266 4.90 -2.96 -34.32
N PRO A 267 5.74 -1.95 -34.62
CA PRO A 267 5.25 -0.62 -34.97
C PRO A 267 4.32 -0.70 -36.18
N VAL A 268 3.18 -0.02 -36.08
CA VAL A 268 2.24 0.10 -37.19
C VAL A 268 2.58 1.36 -37.96
N PRO A 269 2.96 1.27 -39.25
CA PRO A 269 3.30 2.45 -40.03
C PRO A 269 2.07 3.32 -40.28
N VAL A 270 2.23 4.63 -40.15
CA VAL A 270 1.24 5.63 -40.51
C VAL A 270 1.64 6.21 -41.87
N LEU A 271 0.82 5.99 -42.87
CA LEU A 271 1.10 6.47 -44.24
C LEU A 271 0.71 7.94 -44.38
N GLY A 272 1.47 8.68 -45.15
CA GLY A 272 1.13 10.07 -45.50
C GLY A 272 -0.09 10.13 -46.42
N ALA A 273 -0.87 11.20 -46.37
CA ALA A 273 -2.08 11.37 -47.17
C ALA A 273 -1.81 11.42 -48.71
N SER A 274 -0.59 11.71 -49.10
CA SER A 274 -0.18 11.87 -50.51
C SER A 274 0.95 10.93 -50.94
N THR A 275 1.47 10.10 -50.06
CA THR A 275 2.58 9.19 -50.35
C THR A 275 2.33 7.85 -49.64
N ASN A 276 2.77 6.75 -50.30
CA ASN A 276 2.77 5.42 -49.66
C ASN A 276 3.90 5.26 -48.63
N ASP A 277 4.69 6.29 -48.41
CA ASP A 277 5.79 6.22 -47.46
C ASP A 277 5.31 6.49 -46.04
N PRO A 278 5.80 5.72 -45.05
CA PRO A 278 5.44 5.92 -43.67
C PRO A 278 6.02 7.26 -43.14
N ILE A 279 5.15 8.12 -42.61
CA ILE A 279 5.51 9.40 -42.00
C ILE A 279 5.65 9.30 -40.49
N ALA A 280 5.07 8.27 -39.87
CA ALA A 280 5.19 7.99 -38.47
C ALA A 280 4.97 6.50 -38.18
N GLU A 281 5.35 6.09 -37.00
CA GLU A 281 5.06 4.78 -36.45
C GLU A 281 4.25 4.90 -35.17
N VAL A 282 3.17 4.12 -35.04
CA VAL A 282 2.41 3.98 -33.82
C VAL A 282 2.79 2.66 -33.16
N ARG A 283 3.29 2.71 -31.95
CA ARG A 283 3.56 1.55 -31.12
C ARG A 283 2.47 1.42 -30.08
N VAL A 284 1.94 0.22 -29.91
CA VAL A 284 0.89 -0.10 -28.95
C VAL A 284 1.47 -1.05 -27.91
N ALA A 285 1.32 -0.70 -26.65
CA ALA A 285 1.65 -1.60 -25.56
C ALA A 285 0.54 -1.57 -24.51
N TYR A 286 0.27 -2.73 -23.94
CA TYR A 286 -0.54 -2.81 -22.73
C TYR A 286 0.31 -2.49 -21.51
N GLU A 287 -0.32 -1.93 -20.47
CA GLU A 287 0.37 -1.69 -19.20
C GLU A 287 0.69 -3.05 -18.56
N ALA A 288 1.96 -3.38 -18.43
CA ALA A 288 2.40 -4.58 -17.74
C ALA A 288 2.03 -4.51 -16.26
N VAL A 289 1.47 -5.58 -15.73
CA VAL A 289 1.20 -5.71 -14.30
C VAL A 289 2.49 -6.08 -13.59
N SER A 290 2.97 -5.17 -12.77
CA SER A 290 4.11 -5.38 -11.87
C SER A 290 3.71 -5.03 -10.44
N TRP A 291 4.11 -5.84 -9.49
CA TRP A 291 3.78 -5.61 -8.07
C TRP A 291 4.71 -4.59 -7.42
N PRO A 292 4.16 -3.70 -6.58
CA PRO A 292 2.75 -3.46 -6.27
C PRO A 292 2.00 -2.79 -7.42
N PHE A 293 0.72 -3.13 -7.62
CA PHE A 293 -0.09 -2.60 -8.71
C PHE A 293 -1.21 -1.69 -8.20
N ARG A 294 -1.48 -0.62 -8.95
CA ARG A 294 -2.46 0.42 -8.61
C ARG A 294 -3.89 -0.10 -8.46
N PRO A 295 -4.78 0.67 -7.81
CA PRO A 295 -6.20 0.37 -7.75
C PRO A 295 -6.81 0.17 -9.15
N VAL A 296 -7.60 -0.90 -9.26
CA VAL A 296 -8.36 -1.28 -10.47
C VAL A 296 -9.77 -1.70 -10.05
N PRO A 297 -10.77 -1.71 -10.94
CA PRO A 297 -12.10 -2.24 -10.61
C PRO A 297 -12.03 -3.70 -10.16
N GLY A 298 -12.77 -4.00 -9.11
CA GLY A 298 -12.67 -5.27 -8.39
C GLY A 298 -11.65 -5.25 -7.25
N HIS A 299 -10.65 -4.35 -7.31
CA HIS A 299 -9.59 -4.19 -6.30
C HIS A 299 -9.39 -2.70 -5.98
N PRO A 300 -10.30 -2.08 -5.19
CA PRO A 300 -10.38 -0.62 -5.03
C PRO A 300 -9.17 -0.01 -4.33
N MET A 301 -8.44 -0.78 -3.54
CA MET A 301 -7.23 -0.34 -2.85
C MET A 301 -5.93 -0.84 -3.52
N GLY A 302 -6.03 -1.52 -4.70
CA GLY A 302 -4.87 -2.05 -5.42
C GLY A 302 -4.25 -3.27 -4.75
N PHE A 303 -3.00 -3.55 -5.13
CA PHE A 303 -2.26 -4.72 -4.70
C PHE A 303 -0.96 -4.35 -4.01
N ASP A 304 -0.52 -5.23 -3.11
CA ASP A 304 0.76 -5.11 -2.42
C ASP A 304 1.95 -5.66 -3.24
N SER A 305 3.15 -5.61 -2.68
CA SER A 305 4.38 -6.08 -3.34
C SER A 305 4.40 -7.57 -3.69
N SER A 306 3.49 -8.36 -3.12
CA SER A 306 3.34 -9.79 -3.38
C SER A 306 2.12 -10.11 -4.24
N GLY A 307 1.44 -9.10 -4.79
CA GLY A 307 0.22 -9.31 -5.58
C GLY A 307 -1.01 -9.64 -4.75
N ARG A 308 -1.03 -9.31 -3.45
CA ARG A 308 -2.20 -9.53 -2.56
C ARG A 308 -3.06 -8.27 -2.52
N ASP A 309 -4.37 -8.47 -2.41
CA ASP A 309 -5.34 -7.36 -2.36
C ASP A 309 -5.19 -6.53 -1.07
N VAL A 310 -4.96 -5.23 -1.23
CA VAL A 310 -4.75 -4.30 -0.10
C VAL A 310 -6.03 -4.10 0.71
N PHE A 311 -7.24 -4.11 0.08
CA PHE A 311 -8.50 -3.96 0.80
C PHE A 311 -8.71 -5.10 1.81
N ALA A 312 -8.55 -6.34 1.34
CA ALA A 312 -8.63 -7.51 2.22
C ALA A 312 -7.62 -7.41 3.36
N ARG A 313 -6.36 -7.04 3.06
CA ARG A 313 -5.32 -6.89 4.07
C ARG A 313 -5.60 -5.79 5.09
N VAL A 314 -6.16 -4.66 4.68
CA VAL A 314 -6.55 -3.56 5.59
C VAL A 314 -7.64 -4.00 6.56
N VAL A 315 -8.65 -4.74 6.07
CA VAL A 315 -9.74 -5.27 6.90
C VAL A 315 -9.23 -6.32 7.91
N TYR A 316 -8.41 -7.26 7.45
CA TYR A 316 -7.83 -8.28 8.35
C TYR A 316 -6.82 -7.69 9.34
N ALA A 317 -6.05 -6.66 8.93
CA ALA A 317 -5.13 -5.94 9.80
C ALA A 317 -5.86 -5.24 10.95
N MET A 318 -7.09 -4.75 10.73
CA MET A 318 -7.93 -4.18 11.79
C MET A 318 -8.21 -5.20 12.89
N ARG A 319 -8.59 -6.43 12.53
CA ARG A 319 -8.79 -7.53 13.49
C ARG A 319 -7.52 -7.80 14.29
N THR A 320 -6.40 -7.95 13.58
CA THR A 320 -5.10 -8.25 14.21
C THR A 320 -4.69 -7.15 15.18
N SER A 321 -4.77 -5.88 14.77
CA SER A 321 -4.34 -4.73 15.58
C SER A 321 -5.23 -4.50 16.80
N LEU A 322 -6.55 -4.58 16.64
CA LEU A 322 -7.48 -4.41 17.75
C LEU A 322 -7.41 -5.57 18.75
N THR A 323 -7.32 -6.81 18.26
CA THR A 323 -7.16 -7.99 19.13
C THR A 323 -5.86 -7.92 19.91
N PHE A 324 -4.74 -7.57 19.24
CA PHE A 324 -3.46 -7.38 19.91
C PHE A 324 -3.52 -6.27 20.96
N GLY A 325 -4.07 -5.11 20.60
CA GLY A 325 -4.18 -3.97 21.50
C GLY A 325 -5.02 -4.29 22.74
N LEU A 326 -6.19 -4.91 22.57
CA LEU A 326 -7.05 -5.33 23.67
C LEU A 326 -6.37 -6.36 24.59
N ALA A 327 -5.74 -7.38 23.99
CA ALA A 327 -5.02 -8.41 24.73
C ALA A 327 -3.83 -7.82 25.50
N LEU A 328 -3.08 -6.91 24.87
CA LEU A 328 -1.94 -6.23 25.51
C LEU A 328 -2.39 -5.36 26.67
N VAL A 329 -3.43 -4.55 26.48
CA VAL A 329 -3.98 -3.70 27.56
C VAL A 329 -4.48 -4.56 28.73
N ALA A 330 -5.17 -5.66 28.46
CA ALA A 330 -5.61 -6.58 29.51
C ALA A 330 -4.42 -7.19 30.27
N ALA A 331 -3.41 -7.70 29.54
CA ALA A 331 -2.22 -8.31 30.15
C ALA A 331 -1.41 -7.27 30.98
N THR A 332 -1.17 -6.09 30.43
CA THR A 332 -0.42 -5.02 31.10
C THR A 332 -1.16 -4.49 32.33
N LEU A 333 -2.49 -4.38 32.27
CA LEU A 333 -3.29 -3.98 33.41
C LEU A 333 -3.27 -5.03 34.52
N LEU A 334 -3.40 -6.32 34.18
CA LEU A 334 -3.34 -7.41 35.16
C LEU A 334 -1.98 -7.45 35.85
N LEU A 335 -0.88 -7.45 35.11
CA LEU A 335 0.47 -7.46 35.66
C LEU A 335 0.75 -6.19 36.48
N GLY A 336 0.40 -5.03 35.91
CA GLY A 336 0.60 -3.75 36.55
C GLY A 336 -0.25 -3.57 37.83
N ALA A 337 -1.50 -4.02 37.78
CA ALA A 337 -2.36 -3.98 38.98
C ALA A 337 -1.84 -4.91 40.08
N ALA A 338 -1.39 -6.11 39.78
CA ALA A 338 -0.82 -7.03 40.75
C ALA A 338 0.45 -6.46 41.38
N ALA A 339 1.42 -6.03 40.56
CA ALA A 339 2.68 -5.47 41.06
C ALA A 339 2.47 -4.17 41.81
N GLY A 340 1.68 -3.23 41.29
CA GLY A 340 1.40 -1.95 41.91
C GLY A 340 0.60 -2.07 43.20
N ALA A 341 -0.36 -3.01 43.27
CA ALA A 341 -1.12 -3.29 44.48
C ALA A 341 -0.23 -3.81 45.62
N VAL A 342 0.68 -4.76 45.30
CA VAL A 342 1.62 -5.30 46.29
C VAL A 342 2.57 -4.20 46.78
N GLN A 343 3.20 -3.47 45.91
CA GLN A 343 4.11 -2.38 46.27
C GLN A 343 3.41 -1.30 47.06
N GLY A 344 2.25 -0.81 46.58
CA GLY A 344 1.53 0.29 47.22
C GLY A 344 0.84 -0.08 48.53
N TYR A 345 0.36 -1.33 48.70
CA TYR A 345 -0.29 -1.75 49.97
C TYR A 345 0.69 -2.03 51.09
N PHE A 346 1.74 -2.85 50.82
CA PHE A 346 2.72 -3.19 51.83
C PHE A 346 3.68 -2.03 52.11
N ALA A 347 4.04 -1.27 51.09
CA ALA A 347 4.98 -0.15 51.15
C ALA A 347 6.34 -0.52 51.83
N GLY A 348 7.09 0.45 52.36
CA GLY A 348 8.36 0.21 53.02
C GLY A 348 9.36 -0.56 52.12
N TRP A 349 9.95 -1.62 52.66
CA TRP A 349 10.94 -2.44 51.96
C TRP A 349 10.40 -3.07 50.67
N VAL A 350 9.15 -3.56 50.68
CA VAL A 350 8.51 -4.19 49.49
C VAL A 350 8.40 -3.18 48.36
N ASP A 351 8.06 -1.96 48.67
CA ASP A 351 7.97 -0.88 47.71
C ASP A 351 9.34 -0.49 47.15
N ILE A 352 10.33 -0.32 48.02
CA ILE A 352 11.69 0.03 47.60
C ILE A 352 12.28 -1.06 46.68
N ALA A 353 12.17 -2.33 47.06
CA ALA A 353 12.65 -3.45 46.26
C ALA A 353 11.91 -3.53 44.94
N GLY A 354 10.60 -3.36 44.93
CA GLY A 354 9.77 -3.33 43.70
C GLY A 354 10.17 -2.19 42.77
N GLN A 355 10.44 -0.99 43.31
CA GLN A 355 10.89 0.14 42.49
C GLN A 355 12.30 -0.13 41.89
N ARG A 356 13.24 -0.68 42.66
CA ARG A 356 14.56 -1.07 42.10
C ARG A 356 14.44 -2.11 41.01
N PHE A 357 13.55 -3.08 41.20
CA PHE A 357 13.30 -4.06 40.15
C PHE A 357 12.73 -3.41 38.87
N THR A 358 11.72 -2.54 38.99
CA THR A 358 11.15 -1.86 37.82
C THR A 358 12.13 -0.93 37.13
N GLU A 359 13.02 -0.25 37.88
CA GLU A 359 14.08 0.59 37.31
C GLU A 359 15.08 -0.25 36.47
N ILE A 360 15.56 -1.37 37.03
CA ILE A 360 16.46 -2.28 36.32
C ILE A 360 15.78 -2.85 35.07
N TRP A 361 14.52 -3.27 35.22
CA TRP A 361 13.76 -3.85 34.11
C TRP A 361 13.50 -2.84 32.99
N ALA A 362 13.18 -1.60 33.33
CA ALA A 362 12.97 -0.51 32.39
C ALA A 362 14.24 -0.07 31.65
N ALA A 363 15.41 -0.31 32.24
CA ALA A 363 16.71 -0.03 31.61
C ALA A 363 17.07 -1.01 30.48
N LEU A 364 16.39 -2.16 30.41
CA LEU A 364 16.62 -3.14 29.34
C LEU A 364 16.14 -2.59 27.98
N PRO A 365 16.95 -2.67 26.92
CA PRO A 365 16.58 -2.13 25.62
C PRO A 365 15.57 -3.03 24.93
N PHE A 366 14.28 -2.72 25.11
CA PHE A 366 13.14 -3.52 24.62
C PHE A 366 13.28 -3.95 23.15
N LEU A 367 13.63 -3.02 22.26
CA LEU A 367 13.73 -3.31 20.82
C LEU A 367 14.79 -4.38 20.51
N TYR A 368 15.95 -4.32 21.19
CA TYR A 368 17.01 -5.31 20.99
C TYR A 368 16.59 -6.70 21.48
N ILE A 369 15.86 -6.75 22.61
CA ILE A 369 15.32 -8.02 23.13
C ILE A 369 14.32 -8.60 22.17
N MET A 370 13.42 -7.77 21.61
CA MET A 370 12.45 -8.19 20.59
C MET A 370 13.13 -8.75 19.33
N ILE A 371 14.16 -8.08 18.84
CA ILE A 371 14.92 -8.53 17.67
C ILE A 371 15.58 -9.90 17.97
N LEU A 372 16.23 -10.01 19.13
CA LEU A 372 16.91 -11.23 19.55
C LEU A 372 15.92 -12.41 19.65
N LEU A 373 14.85 -12.23 20.40
CA LEU A 373 13.84 -13.29 20.61
C LEU A 373 13.10 -13.63 19.31
N GLY A 374 12.76 -12.64 18.48
CA GLY A 374 12.11 -12.87 17.19
C GLY A 374 12.99 -13.65 16.20
N ASN A 375 14.30 -13.47 16.27
CA ASN A 375 15.24 -14.21 15.40
C ASN A 375 15.57 -15.62 15.93
N THR A 376 15.54 -15.82 17.26
CA THR A 376 15.89 -17.13 17.87
C THR A 376 14.68 -18.05 18.00
N LEU A 377 13.52 -17.52 18.43
CA LEU A 377 12.30 -18.31 18.69
C LEU A 377 11.30 -18.27 17.54
N GLY A 378 11.60 -17.47 16.51
CA GLY A 378 10.65 -17.19 15.44
C GLY A 378 9.60 -16.14 15.85
N ARG A 379 9.05 -15.45 14.85
CA ARG A 379 8.06 -14.41 15.06
C ARG A 379 6.67 -15.03 15.18
N SER A 380 5.93 -14.67 16.20
CA SER A 380 4.54 -15.08 16.38
C SER A 380 3.75 -14.01 17.13
N PHE A 381 2.44 -14.00 16.94
CA PHE A 381 1.52 -13.11 17.66
C PHE A 381 1.67 -13.27 19.18
N GLY A 382 1.76 -14.54 19.66
CA GLY A 382 1.89 -14.82 21.09
C GLY A 382 3.21 -14.34 21.68
N LEU A 383 4.34 -14.60 21.00
CA LEU A 383 5.65 -14.11 21.44
C LEU A 383 5.66 -12.59 21.55
N LEU A 384 5.15 -11.91 20.51
CA LEU A 384 5.05 -10.46 20.49
C LEU A 384 4.23 -9.92 21.66
N LEU A 385 3.05 -10.52 21.90
CA LEU A 385 2.17 -10.13 23.00
C LEU A 385 2.84 -10.31 24.36
N VAL A 386 3.47 -11.45 24.61
CA VAL A 386 4.16 -11.74 25.89
C VAL A 386 5.33 -10.78 26.11
N CYS A 387 6.16 -10.57 25.09
CA CYS A 387 7.29 -9.64 25.20
C CYS A 387 6.82 -8.21 25.44
N TYR A 388 5.80 -7.73 24.73
CA TYR A 388 5.24 -6.41 24.98
C TYR A 388 4.65 -6.29 26.39
N ALA A 389 3.87 -7.27 26.83
CA ALA A 389 3.28 -7.27 28.17
C ALA A 389 4.36 -7.25 29.26
N ALA A 390 5.47 -8.00 29.07
CA ALA A 390 6.59 -8.05 29.98
C ALA A 390 7.29 -6.70 30.22
N PHE A 391 7.19 -5.75 29.28
CA PHE A 391 7.76 -4.42 29.41
C PHE A 391 6.75 -3.32 29.70
N ASN A 392 5.53 -3.41 29.14
CA ASN A 392 4.55 -2.31 29.23
C ASN A 392 3.77 -2.27 30.58
N TRP A 393 3.87 -3.30 31.43
CA TRP A 393 3.17 -3.33 32.73
C TRP A 393 3.68 -2.28 33.72
N ILE A 394 4.92 -1.78 33.57
CA ILE A 394 5.58 -0.86 34.50
C ILE A 394 4.77 0.43 34.68
N GLY A 395 4.28 1.03 33.58
CA GLY A 395 3.47 2.23 33.62
C GLY A 395 2.17 2.02 34.39
N ALA A 396 1.47 0.91 34.14
CA ALA A 396 0.26 0.56 34.89
C ALA A 396 0.55 0.29 36.36
N ALA A 397 1.66 -0.39 36.67
CA ALA A 397 2.11 -0.62 38.07
C ALA A 397 2.36 0.67 38.84
N ALA A 398 3.02 1.65 38.21
CA ALA A 398 3.29 2.94 38.85
C ALA A 398 2.00 3.69 39.20
N TYR A 399 1.00 3.69 38.31
CA TYR A 399 -0.32 4.29 38.58
C TYR A 399 -1.06 3.57 39.71
N VAL A 400 -1.13 2.24 39.66
CA VAL A 400 -1.82 1.45 40.69
C VAL A 400 -1.12 1.61 42.01
N ARG A 401 0.20 1.59 42.06
CA ARG A 401 1.00 1.83 43.26
C ARG A 401 0.68 3.18 43.89
N ALA A 402 0.68 4.25 43.11
CA ALA A 402 0.36 5.59 43.62
C ALA A 402 -1.04 5.65 44.25
N GLU A 403 -2.05 5.05 43.60
CA GLU A 403 -3.40 4.98 44.15
C GLU A 403 -3.49 4.12 45.42
N PHE A 404 -2.77 3.01 45.48
CA PHE A 404 -2.72 2.16 46.65
C PHE A 404 -2.04 2.87 47.84
N LEU A 405 -0.94 3.58 47.62
CA LEU A 405 -0.29 4.41 48.64
C LEU A 405 -1.24 5.48 49.19
N ARG A 406 -2.05 6.09 48.34
CA ARG A 406 -3.06 7.08 48.72
C ARG A 406 -4.23 6.48 49.51
N LEU A 407 -4.71 5.30 49.08
CA LEU A 407 -5.90 4.67 49.64
C LEU A 407 -5.63 3.90 50.92
N ARG A 408 -4.42 3.33 51.09
CA ARG A 408 -4.07 2.51 52.26
C ARG A 408 -4.15 3.24 53.59
N THR A 409 -4.06 4.57 53.58
CA THR A 409 -4.14 5.45 54.76
C THR A 409 -5.54 6.01 55.02
N ARG A 410 -6.55 5.51 54.33
CA ARG A 410 -7.93 5.96 54.49
C ARG A 410 -8.65 5.18 55.58
N ALA A 411 -9.52 5.89 56.33
CA ALA A 411 -10.28 5.35 57.47
C ALA A 411 -11.01 4.03 57.18
N PHE A 412 -11.51 3.80 55.96
CA PHE A 412 -12.18 2.56 55.62
C PHE A 412 -11.23 1.34 55.58
N VAL A 413 -9.95 1.58 55.27
CA VAL A 413 -8.91 0.53 55.29
C VAL A 413 -8.54 0.21 56.74
N ASP A 414 -8.39 1.23 57.57
CA ASP A 414 -8.10 1.02 58.99
C ASP A 414 -9.26 0.34 59.73
N ALA A 415 -10.50 0.72 59.42
CA ALA A 415 -11.68 0.02 59.94
C ALA A 415 -11.69 -1.47 59.54
N ALA A 416 -11.31 -1.78 58.27
CA ALA A 416 -11.21 -3.16 57.80
C ALA A 416 -10.11 -3.96 58.53
N ARG A 417 -8.97 -3.30 58.86
CA ARG A 417 -7.90 -3.90 59.67
C ARG A 417 -8.35 -4.18 61.09
N CYS A 418 -9.03 -3.20 61.71
CA CYS A 418 -9.58 -3.36 63.05
C CYS A 418 -10.62 -4.50 63.13
N GLN A 419 -11.33 -4.80 62.05
CA GLN A 419 -12.24 -5.94 61.93
C GLN A 419 -11.52 -7.27 61.71
N GLY A 420 -10.19 -7.32 61.66
CA GLY A 420 -9.40 -8.52 61.49
C GLY A 420 -9.43 -9.09 60.07
N LEU A 421 -9.78 -8.30 59.04
CA LEU A 421 -9.77 -8.79 57.65
C LEU A 421 -8.34 -9.01 57.18
N SER A 422 -8.14 -10.13 56.43
CA SER A 422 -6.84 -10.43 55.85
C SER A 422 -6.42 -9.40 54.79
N SER A 423 -5.11 -9.18 54.65
CA SER A 423 -4.53 -8.25 53.66
C SER A 423 -5.04 -8.49 52.25
N ALA A 424 -5.13 -9.75 51.82
CA ALA A 424 -5.68 -10.11 50.51
C ALA A 424 -7.14 -9.63 50.33
N ARG A 425 -7.99 -9.83 51.37
CA ARG A 425 -9.38 -9.39 51.34
C ARG A 425 -9.48 -7.86 51.28
N ILE A 426 -8.61 -7.14 52.01
CA ILE A 426 -8.54 -5.69 51.99
C ILE A 426 -8.12 -5.21 50.60
N ILE A 427 -7.06 -5.77 50.03
CA ILE A 427 -6.58 -5.44 48.71
C ILE A 427 -7.67 -5.62 47.68
N PHE A 428 -8.20 -6.85 47.50
CA PHE A 428 -9.10 -7.17 46.39
C PHE A 428 -10.51 -6.61 46.54
N ARG A 429 -11.04 -6.50 47.78
CA ARG A 429 -12.43 -6.12 48.01
C ARG A 429 -12.61 -4.65 48.36
N HIS A 430 -11.60 -4.00 48.93
CA HIS A 430 -11.72 -2.63 49.43
C HIS A 430 -10.85 -1.62 48.69
N VAL A 431 -9.58 -1.93 48.41
CA VAL A 431 -8.65 -0.97 47.80
C VAL A 431 -8.68 -1.04 46.29
N LEU A 432 -8.50 -2.21 45.69
CA LEU A 432 -8.39 -2.39 44.26
C LEU A 432 -9.58 -1.83 43.45
N PRO A 433 -10.85 -2.07 43.83
CA PRO A 433 -11.97 -1.50 43.10
C PRO A 433 -11.99 0.04 43.08
N ASN A 434 -11.52 0.66 44.12
CA ASN A 434 -11.41 2.12 44.20
C ASN A 434 -10.17 2.65 43.45
N ALA A 435 -9.08 1.92 43.48
CA ALA A 435 -7.85 2.25 42.77
C ALA A 435 -8.00 2.13 41.25
N LEU A 436 -8.82 1.20 40.76
CA LEU A 436 -9.04 0.99 39.33
C LEU A 436 -9.85 2.11 38.68
N THR A 437 -10.68 2.84 39.41
CA THR A 437 -11.54 3.88 38.85
C THR A 437 -10.77 4.92 38.00
N PRO A 438 -9.68 5.55 38.46
CA PRO A 438 -8.89 6.46 37.60
C PRO A 438 -8.12 5.74 36.49
N ILE A 439 -7.81 4.45 36.67
CA ILE A 439 -7.06 3.67 35.67
C ILE A 439 -7.94 3.34 34.47
N ILE A 440 -9.24 3.09 34.68
CA ILE A 440 -10.20 2.83 33.62
C ILE A 440 -10.24 3.98 32.60
N THR A 441 -10.04 5.22 33.02
CA THR A 441 -9.99 6.40 32.14
C THR A 441 -8.80 6.38 31.19
N LEU A 442 -7.74 5.63 31.52
CA LEU A 442 -6.54 5.51 30.71
C LEU A 442 -6.60 4.34 29.69
N LEU A 443 -7.56 3.41 29.85
CA LEU A 443 -7.64 2.22 29.00
C LEU A 443 -7.73 2.52 27.49
N PRO A 444 -8.59 3.46 27.02
CA PRO A 444 -8.66 3.77 25.60
C PRO A 444 -7.36 4.35 25.05
N PHE A 445 -6.66 5.17 25.84
CA PHE A 445 -5.36 5.72 25.45
C PHE A 445 -4.27 4.65 25.42
N ALA A 446 -4.30 3.71 26.37
CA ALA A 446 -3.41 2.55 26.37
C ALA A 446 -3.66 1.66 25.13
N LEU A 447 -4.93 1.48 24.73
CA LEU A 447 -5.29 0.75 23.51
C LEU A 447 -4.72 1.44 22.26
N VAL A 448 -4.87 2.75 22.13
CA VAL A 448 -4.29 3.55 21.04
C VAL A 448 -2.77 3.38 21.00
N GLY A 449 -2.11 3.49 22.16
CA GLY A 449 -0.67 3.28 22.30
C GLY A 449 -0.23 1.87 21.88
N ALA A 450 -0.98 0.84 22.28
CA ALA A 450 -0.69 -0.56 21.94
C ALA A 450 -0.79 -0.81 20.41
N ILE A 451 -1.84 -0.29 19.78
CA ILE A 451 -2.03 -0.39 18.32
C ILE A 451 -0.91 0.34 17.57
N GLY A 452 -0.56 1.57 18.00
CA GLY A 452 0.52 2.34 17.43
C GLY A 452 1.88 1.64 17.56
N SER A 453 2.17 1.06 18.73
CA SER A 453 3.40 0.32 18.98
C SER A 453 3.52 -0.93 18.08
N LEU A 454 2.44 -1.68 17.89
CA LEU A 454 2.41 -2.81 16.96
C LEU A 454 2.70 -2.34 15.52
N ALA A 455 2.03 -1.27 15.08
CA ALA A 455 2.22 -0.73 13.75
C ALA A 455 3.67 -0.26 13.51
N VAL A 456 4.31 0.34 14.50
CA VAL A 456 5.73 0.76 14.43
C VAL A 456 6.66 -0.45 14.32
N LEU A 457 6.46 -1.51 15.12
CA LEU A 457 7.29 -2.72 15.03
C LEU A 457 7.12 -3.44 13.69
N ASP A 458 5.90 -3.55 13.20
CA ASP A 458 5.63 -4.14 11.89
C ASP A 458 6.25 -3.30 10.77
N TYR A 459 6.17 -1.96 10.88
CA TYR A 459 6.82 -1.03 9.95
C TYR A 459 8.35 -1.18 9.93
N LEU A 460 8.96 -1.42 11.09
CA LEU A 460 10.40 -1.68 11.20
C LEU A 460 10.78 -3.11 10.78
N GLY A 461 9.79 -3.98 10.49
CA GLY A 461 10.02 -5.37 10.10
C GLY A 461 10.34 -6.32 11.26
N PHE A 462 10.09 -5.91 12.51
CA PHE A 462 10.34 -6.71 13.72
C PHE A 462 9.08 -7.18 14.43
N GLY A 463 7.91 -6.91 13.86
CA GLY A 463 6.62 -7.26 14.44
C GLY A 463 6.15 -8.68 14.11
N LEU A 464 4.97 -8.79 13.52
CA LEU A 464 4.33 -10.05 13.16
C LEU A 464 5.13 -10.83 12.10
N PRO A 465 4.86 -12.14 11.93
CA PRO A 465 5.47 -12.94 10.87
C PRO A 465 5.24 -12.30 9.49
N ALA A 466 6.23 -12.47 8.60
CA ALA A 466 6.12 -11.99 7.23
C ALA A 466 4.86 -12.54 6.56
N GLY A 467 4.15 -11.68 5.84
CA GLY A 467 2.90 -12.04 5.19
C GLY A 467 1.63 -11.90 6.04
N SER A 468 1.76 -11.66 7.35
CA SER A 468 0.61 -11.34 8.20
C SER A 468 -0.10 -10.07 7.71
N ALA A 469 -1.42 -10.02 7.90
CA ALA A 469 -2.15 -8.79 7.61
C ALA A 469 -1.89 -7.77 8.73
N SER A 470 -1.13 -6.73 8.40
CA SER A 470 -0.78 -5.63 9.30
C SER A 470 -0.71 -4.32 8.54
N TRP A 471 -1.16 -3.24 9.16
CA TRP A 471 -1.02 -1.89 8.60
C TRP A 471 0.45 -1.45 8.54
N GLY A 472 1.25 -1.80 9.56
CA GLY A 472 2.68 -1.48 9.60
C GLY A 472 3.46 -2.20 8.51
N GLU A 473 3.11 -3.43 8.18
CA GLU A 473 3.74 -4.19 7.09
C GLU A 473 3.44 -3.58 5.71
N LEU A 474 2.20 -3.12 5.46
CA LEU A 474 1.87 -2.39 4.23
C LEU A 474 2.65 -1.07 4.11
N LEU A 475 2.80 -0.34 5.22
CA LEU A 475 3.62 0.87 5.27
C LEU A 475 5.12 0.58 5.07
N ASN A 476 5.62 -0.56 5.56
CA ASN A 476 6.99 -1.01 5.31
C ASN A 476 7.24 -1.22 3.82
N GLN A 477 6.33 -1.91 3.13
CA GLN A 477 6.41 -2.09 1.67
C GLN A 477 6.45 -0.75 0.91
N ALA A 478 5.71 0.25 1.39
CA ALA A 478 5.66 1.58 0.77
C ALA A 478 7.02 2.31 0.79
N GLN A 479 7.92 2.00 1.73
CA GLN A 479 9.28 2.56 1.75
C GLN A 479 10.06 2.16 0.50
N THR A 480 9.92 0.90 0.09
CA THR A 480 10.59 0.36 -1.09
C THR A 480 9.90 0.84 -2.37
N PHE A 481 8.58 0.91 -2.37
CA PHE A 481 7.75 1.22 -3.54
C PHE A 481 7.09 2.60 -3.43
N ARG A 482 7.88 3.66 -3.46
CA ARG A 482 7.44 5.05 -3.25
C ARG A 482 6.35 5.54 -4.22
N LYS A 483 6.22 4.94 -5.39
CA LYS A 483 5.17 5.26 -6.36
C LYS A 483 3.82 4.65 -6.00
N ALA A 484 3.79 3.69 -5.09
CA ALA A 484 2.59 2.99 -4.64
C ALA A 484 1.91 3.76 -3.49
N TRP A 485 1.36 4.95 -3.80
CA TRP A 485 0.72 5.84 -2.84
C TRP A 485 -0.42 5.18 -2.05
N TRP A 486 -1.09 4.18 -2.63
CA TRP A 486 -2.17 3.42 -2.00
C TRP A 486 -1.70 2.58 -0.81
N LEU A 487 -0.44 2.12 -0.82
CA LEU A 487 0.18 1.42 0.31
C LEU A 487 0.48 2.33 1.50
N ILE A 488 0.50 3.66 1.28
CA ILE A 488 0.62 4.67 2.33
C ILE A 488 -0.77 5.10 2.78
N LEU A 489 -1.61 5.53 1.83
CA LEU A 489 -2.88 6.21 2.13
C LEU A 489 -3.84 5.31 2.92
N TYR A 490 -4.14 4.10 2.41
CA TYR A 490 -5.19 3.27 3.00
C TYR A 490 -4.84 2.71 4.39
N PRO A 491 -3.63 2.16 4.62
CA PRO A 491 -3.25 1.73 5.97
C PRO A 491 -3.16 2.89 6.96
N SER A 492 -2.62 4.04 6.54
CA SER A 492 -2.53 5.22 7.40
C SER A 492 -3.91 5.76 7.77
N LEU A 493 -4.85 5.81 6.81
CA LEU A 493 -6.22 6.25 7.07
C LEU A 493 -6.95 5.31 8.03
N ALA A 494 -6.77 3.99 7.87
CA ALA A 494 -7.35 3.00 8.77
C ALA A 494 -6.78 3.14 10.19
N LEU A 495 -5.46 3.24 10.32
CA LEU A 495 -4.77 3.44 11.59
C LEU A 495 -5.22 4.74 12.27
N PHE A 496 -5.20 5.85 11.53
CA PHE A 496 -5.65 7.15 12.02
C PHE A 496 -7.09 7.11 12.52
N THR A 497 -7.99 6.50 11.76
CA THR A 497 -9.41 6.40 12.12
C THR A 497 -9.59 5.64 13.43
N VAL A 498 -8.97 4.48 13.58
CA VAL A 498 -9.07 3.65 14.79
C VAL A 498 -8.47 4.38 16.00
N MET A 499 -7.31 5.03 15.83
CA MET A 499 -6.67 5.80 16.90
C MET A 499 -7.51 7.01 17.31
N LEU A 500 -8.07 7.75 16.36
CA LEU A 500 -8.93 8.91 16.62
C LEU A 500 -10.21 8.51 17.38
N LEU A 501 -10.86 7.41 16.98
CA LEU A 501 -12.01 6.87 17.68
C LEU A 501 -11.65 6.47 19.12
N GLY A 502 -10.48 5.83 19.31
CA GLY A 502 -9.97 5.49 20.64
C GLY A 502 -9.73 6.71 21.53
N VAL A 503 -9.18 7.78 20.98
CA VAL A 503 -8.98 9.05 21.71
C VAL A 503 -10.32 9.66 22.13
N PHE A 504 -11.31 9.74 21.22
CA PHE A 504 -12.64 10.28 21.57
C PHE A 504 -13.36 9.46 22.64
N ILE A 505 -13.21 8.14 22.62
CA ILE A 505 -13.72 7.26 23.69
C ILE A 505 -13.02 7.60 25.01
N GLY A 506 -11.69 7.79 24.98
CA GLY A 506 -10.89 8.13 26.15
C GLY A 506 -11.27 9.47 26.79
N GLU A 507 -11.44 10.50 25.98
CA GLU A 507 -11.90 11.82 26.44
C GLU A 507 -13.29 11.73 27.09
N GLY A 508 -14.26 11.11 26.41
CA GLY A 508 -15.59 10.96 26.96
C GLY A 508 -15.66 10.12 28.24
N LEU A 509 -14.81 9.10 28.34
CA LEU A 509 -14.72 8.27 29.55
C LEU A 509 -14.09 9.05 30.73
N ARG A 510 -13.06 9.83 30.44
CA ARG A 510 -12.44 10.73 31.40
C ARG A 510 -13.44 11.76 31.93
N ASP A 511 -14.16 12.44 31.06
CA ASP A 511 -15.16 13.43 31.40
C ASP A 511 -16.32 12.84 32.21
N ALA A 512 -16.74 11.62 31.88
CA ALA A 512 -17.82 10.91 32.56
C ALA A 512 -17.43 10.50 34.01
N LEU A 513 -16.16 10.17 34.24
CA LEU A 513 -15.63 9.72 35.52
C LEU A 513 -15.04 10.84 36.36
N ASP A 514 -14.88 12.07 35.83
CA ASP A 514 -14.42 13.22 36.62
C ASP A 514 -15.49 13.60 37.65
N PRO A 515 -15.15 13.61 38.95
CA PRO A 515 -16.10 13.96 39.99
C PRO A 515 -16.36 15.48 40.13
N ARG A 516 -15.56 16.33 39.45
CA ARG A 516 -15.70 17.79 39.56
C ARG A 516 -16.95 18.23 38.75
N PRO A 517 -17.94 18.88 39.42
CA PRO A 517 -19.00 19.51 38.66
C PRO A 517 -18.37 20.64 37.84
N TYR A 518 -18.62 20.66 36.54
CA TYR A 518 -18.35 21.84 35.72
C TYR A 518 -19.09 23.00 36.37
N SER A 519 -18.39 23.91 37.04
CA SER A 519 -18.89 25.24 37.27
C SER A 519 -19.05 25.86 35.88
N LYS A 520 -20.25 25.82 35.35
CA LYS A 520 -20.62 26.67 34.24
C LYS A 520 -20.43 28.09 34.73
N LEU A 521 -19.33 28.71 34.34
CA LEU A 521 -19.25 30.15 34.29
C LEU A 521 -20.28 30.57 33.25
N SER A 522 -21.44 30.97 33.77
CA SER A 522 -22.49 31.68 33.05
C SER A 522 -21.96 33.03 32.58
#